data_9a973f69ea02ee9875ee2a0531d36fb7
#
_entry.id   9a973f69ea02ee9875ee2a0531d36fb7
#
_cell.length_a   1.000
_cell.length_b   1.000
_cell.length_c   1.000
_cell.angle_alpha   90.00
_cell.angle_beta   90.00
_cell.angle_gamma   90.00
#
_symmetry.space_group_name_H-M   'P 1'
#
loop_
_entity.id
_entity.type
_entity.pdbx_description
1 polymer ?
#
loop_
_entity_poly.entity_id
_entity_poly.type
_entity_poly.pdbx_seq_one_letter_code
_entity_poly.pdbx_strand_id
1 'polypeptide(L)'
;MMGNVKDIEHSFKLYYRQLCIYALHFTEDLGAVEDIVQDAFVGLWQKEDEVRDVKPYLYASVRNKCISYLKRQRGADELPEDIPSEDLEDRSEMEARLWSAIDSLPERRRQVLLMSKRDGMKYEDIAYMLGISVNTVRNQISKALQALRELPLKIYSLFFCAG
;
A
#
# COMPACT_ATOMS: atom_id res chain seq x y z
N MET A 1 19.37 -20.03 11.37
CA MET A 1 18.89 -20.57 10.09
C MET A 1 19.04 -19.53 9.03
N MET A 2 19.85 -19.82 8.07
CA MET A 2 19.98 -18.93 6.95
C MET A 2 18.71 -18.94 6.12
N GLY A 3 18.04 -17.83 6.07
CA GLY A 3 16.95 -17.67 5.16
C GLY A 3 17.43 -17.96 3.75
N ASN A 4 16.58 -18.55 3.02
CA ASN A 4 16.88 -19.09 1.71
C ASN A 4 16.65 -17.99 0.68
N VAL A 5 17.59 -17.80 -0.22
CA VAL A 5 17.42 -16.92 -1.40
C VAL A 5 16.07 -17.20 -2.08
N LYS A 6 15.63 -18.45 -2.05
CA LYS A 6 14.31 -18.84 -2.60
C LYS A 6 13.15 -18.19 -1.86
N ASP A 7 13.26 -17.97 -0.55
CA ASP A 7 12.19 -17.37 0.23
C ASP A 7 12.04 -15.87 -0.09
N ILE A 8 13.16 -15.20 -0.33
CA ILE A 8 13.15 -13.79 -0.75
C ILE A 8 12.61 -13.66 -2.16
N GLU A 9 13.06 -14.53 -3.07
CA GLU A 9 12.55 -14.57 -4.43
C GLU A 9 11.04 -14.81 -4.45
N HIS A 10 10.56 -15.74 -3.63
CA HIS A 10 9.15 -16.03 -3.48
C HIS A 10 8.39 -14.80 -2.96
N SER A 11 8.92 -14.16 -1.93
CA SER A 11 8.32 -12.94 -1.35
C SER A 11 8.32 -11.81 -2.37
N PHE A 12 9.38 -11.67 -3.16
CA PHE A 12 9.46 -10.69 -4.22
C PHE A 12 8.34 -10.88 -5.24
N LYS A 13 8.16 -12.12 -5.73
CA LYS A 13 7.09 -12.44 -6.68
C LYS A 13 5.71 -12.18 -6.13
N LEU A 14 5.49 -12.46 -4.83
CA LEU A 14 4.19 -12.28 -4.20
C LEU A 14 3.87 -10.82 -3.93
N TYR A 15 4.83 -10.02 -3.48
CA TYR A 15 4.55 -8.73 -2.88
C TYR A 15 5.04 -7.53 -3.66
N TYR A 16 5.93 -7.70 -4.63
CA TYR A 16 6.55 -6.57 -5.34
C TYR A 16 5.50 -5.63 -5.94
N ARG A 17 4.56 -6.18 -6.69
CA ARG A 17 3.51 -5.40 -7.33
C ARG A 17 2.63 -4.67 -6.31
N GLN A 18 2.22 -5.36 -5.26
CA GLN A 18 1.40 -4.79 -4.20
C GLN A 18 2.12 -3.64 -3.49
N LEU A 19 3.40 -3.83 -3.20
CA LEU A 19 4.21 -2.81 -2.55
C LEU A 19 4.42 -1.59 -3.43
N CYS A 20 4.60 -1.79 -4.74
CA CYS A 20 4.67 -0.67 -5.68
C CYS A 20 3.36 0.13 -5.70
N ILE A 21 2.22 -0.56 -5.72
CA ILE A 21 0.90 0.09 -5.65
C ILE A 21 0.77 0.87 -4.33
N TYR A 22 1.20 0.26 -3.24
CA TYR A 22 1.20 0.93 -1.94
C TYR A 22 2.10 2.18 -1.93
N ALA A 23 3.31 2.07 -2.46
CA ALA A 23 4.25 3.20 -2.52
C ALA A 23 3.70 4.33 -3.40
N LEU A 24 2.99 4.01 -4.47
CA LEU A 24 2.33 5.00 -5.33
C LEU A 24 1.28 5.83 -4.60
N HIS A 25 0.82 5.36 -3.45
CA HIS A 25 -0.05 6.14 -2.57
C HIS A 25 0.68 7.34 -1.95
N PHE A 26 1.99 7.24 -1.79
CA PHE A 26 2.82 8.31 -1.19
C PHE A 26 3.43 9.24 -2.23
N THR A 27 3.78 8.73 -3.40
CA THR A 27 4.42 9.50 -4.46
C THR A 27 4.05 8.96 -5.84
N GLU A 28 3.97 9.85 -6.82
CA GLU A 28 3.71 9.48 -8.21
C GLU A 28 5.01 9.20 -9.00
N ASP A 29 6.18 9.43 -8.40
CA ASP A 29 7.47 9.19 -9.03
C ASP A 29 7.75 7.69 -9.12
N LEU A 30 7.56 7.11 -10.30
CA LEU A 30 7.74 5.67 -10.53
C LEU A 30 9.16 5.21 -10.24
N GLY A 31 10.16 6.01 -10.59
CA GLY A 31 11.56 5.69 -10.31
C GLY A 31 11.82 5.59 -8.82
N ALA A 32 11.30 6.54 -8.05
CA ALA A 32 11.40 6.52 -6.59
C ALA A 32 10.69 5.31 -6.00
N VAL A 33 9.49 4.98 -6.51
CA VAL A 33 8.72 3.82 -6.05
C VAL A 33 9.51 2.52 -6.25
N GLU A 34 10.07 2.32 -7.42
CA GLU A 34 10.87 1.13 -7.72
C GLU A 34 12.08 1.02 -6.80
N ASP A 35 12.82 2.10 -6.62
CA ASP A 35 13.99 2.14 -5.74
C ASP A 35 13.61 1.85 -4.28
N ILE A 36 12.54 2.45 -3.80
CA ILE A 36 12.05 2.25 -2.43
C ILE A 36 11.67 0.79 -2.20
N VAL A 37 10.92 0.20 -3.11
CA VAL A 37 10.47 -1.19 -2.96
C VAL A 37 11.66 -2.14 -3.05
N GLN A 38 12.58 -1.93 -3.98
CA GLN A 38 13.79 -2.74 -4.09
C GLN A 38 14.64 -2.64 -2.82
N ASP A 39 14.82 -1.45 -2.28
CA ASP A 39 15.54 -1.25 -1.01
C ASP A 39 14.89 -1.99 0.15
N ALA A 40 13.56 -2.06 0.18
CA ALA A 40 12.85 -2.81 1.21
C ALA A 40 13.19 -4.30 1.14
N PHE A 41 13.28 -4.88 -0.06
CA PHE A 41 13.68 -6.27 -0.25
C PHE A 41 15.16 -6.51 0.09
N VAL A 42 16.03 -5.55 -0.23
CA VAL A 42 17.43 -5.61 0.20
C VAL A 42 17.54 -5.62 1.72
N GLY A 43 16.77 -4.76 2.39
CA GLY A 43 16.71 -4.73 3.85
C GLY A 43 16.20 -6.04 4.43
N LEU A 44 15.21 -6.65 3.82
CA LEU A 44 14.70 -7.96 4.21
C LEU A 44 15.81 -9.02 4.12
N TRP A 45 16.55 -9.03 3.02
CA TRP A 45 17.65 -9.97 2.83
C TRP A 45 18.72 -9.83 3.92
N GLN A 46 19.06 -8.59 4.27
CA GLN A 46 20.07 -8.33 5.30
C GLN A 46 19.62 -8.72 6.70
N LYS A 47 18.31 -8.68 6.98
CA LYS A 47 17.73 -8.92 8.29
C LYS A 47 16.88 -10.19 8.36
N GLU A 48 17.08 -11.08 7.42
CA GLU A 48 16.22 -12.26 7.24
C GLU A 48 16.02 -13.09 8.51
N ASP A 49 17.07 -13.27 9.30
CA ASP A 49 17.00 -14.04 10.54
C ASP A 49 16.22 -13.33 11.66
N GLU A 50 16.04 -12.03 11.56
CA GLU A 50 15.36 -11.21 12.56
C GLU A 50 13.88 -10.97 12.25
N VAL A 51 13.47 -11.21 11.02
CA VAL A 51 12.12 -10.91 10.55
C VAL A 51 11.20 -12.09 10.77
N ARG A 52 10.17 -11.91 11.60
CA ARG A 52 9.17 -12.95 11.87
C ARG A 52 8.16 -13.07 10.74
N ASP A 53 7.55 -11.94 10.38
CA ASP A 53 6.52 -11.87 9.34
C ASP A 53 7.01 -10.95 8.23
N VAL A 54 7.23 -11.53 7.07
CA VAL A 54 7.80 -10.84 5.90
C VAL A 54 6.89 -9.72 5.42
N LYS A 55 5.60 -9.98 5.32
CA LYS A 55 4.65 -9.03 4.74
C LYS A 55 4.54 -7.74 5.56
N PRO A 56 4.25 -7.76 6.87
CA PRO A 56 4.23 -6.54 7.67
C PRO A 56 5.57 -5.81 7.65
N TYR A 57 6.68 -6.55 7.69
CA TYR A 57 8.01 -5.96 7.60
C TYR A 57 8.19 -5.16 6.33
N LEU A 58 7.82 -5.74 5.18
CA LEU A 58 7.96 -5.07 3.87
C LEU A 58 7.10 -3.80 3.79
N TYR A 59 5.86 -3.88 4.25
CA TYR A 59 4.97 -2.70 4.25
C TYR A 59 5.50 -1.59 5.16
N ALA A 60 6.00 -1.94 6.35
CA ALA A 60 6.62 -0.97 7.26
C ALA A 60 7.86 -0.34 6.64
N SER A 61 8.71 -1.14 6.01
CA SER A 61 9.93 -0.68 5.37
C SER A 61 9.63 0.28 4.21
N VAL A 62 8.71 -0.10 3.33
CA VAL A 62 8.30 0.75 2.21
C VAL A 62 7.70 2.06 2.72
N ARG A 63 6.82 1.99 3.72
CA ARG A 63 6.22 3.17 4.30
C ARG A 63 7.26 4.13 4.87
N ASN A 64 8.19 3.62 5.67
CA ASN A 64 9.23 4.45 6.29
C ASN A 64 10.12 5.11 5.23
N LYS A 65 10.46 4.36 4.19
CA LYS A 65 11.25 4.88 3.07
C LYS A 65 10.50 5.92 2.26
N CYS A 66 9.20 5.74 2.05
CA CYS A 66 8.36 6.74 1.40
C CYS A 66 8.29 8.03 2.21
N ILE A 67 8.09 7.93 3.53
CA ILE A 67 8.07 9.08 4.42
C ILE A 67 9.42 9.80 4.39
N SER A 68 10.52 9.08 4.45
CA SER A 68 11.87 9.66 4.35
C SER A 68 12.09 10.36 3.01
N TYR A 69 11.62 9.76 1.93
CA TYR A 69 11.69 10.35 0.59
C TYR A 69 10.93 11.69 0.55
N LEU A 70 9.70 11.70 1.06
CA LEU A 70 8.89 12.91 1.09
C LEU A 70 9.51 14.02 1.95
N LYS A 71 10.13 13.65 3.08
CA LYS A 71 10.86 14.59 3.93
C LYS A 71 12.00 15.25 3.17
N ARG A 72 12.79 14.48 2.45
CA ARG A 72 13.91 15.01 1.65
C ARG A 72 13.43 15.96 0.55
N GLN A 73 12.27 15.67 -0.05
CA GLN A 73 11.67 16.50 -1.08
C GLN A 73 11.16 17.84 -0.53
N ARG A 74 10.68 17.85 0.71
CA ARG A 74 10.05 19.04 1.33
C ARG A 74 10.99 19.85 2.21
N GLY A 75 12.26 19.44 2.41
CA GLY A 75 13.20 20.14 3.26
C GLY A 75 13.00 19.93 4.75
N ALA A 76 12.84 18.71 5.16
CA ALA A 76 13.11 18.16 6.50
C ALA A 76 12.28 18.60 7.71
N ASP A 77 11.42 19.62 7.67
CA ASP A 77 10.97 20.25 8.92
C ASP A 77 9.57 19.86 9.43
N GLU A 78 8.82 18.98 8.79
CA GLU A 78 7.39 18.87 9.11
C GLU A 78 6.82 17.50 9.41
N LEU A 79 7.63 16.46 9.57
CA LEU A 79 7.09 15.15 9.92
C LEU A 79 7.58 14.74 11.30
N PRO A 80 6.68 14.26 12.18
CA PRO A 80 7.09 13.80 13.51
C PRO A 80 8.07 12.65 13.38
N GLU A 81 9.23 12.81 14.05
CA GLU A 81 10.31 11.83 14.00
C GLU A 81 10.00 10.56 14.80
N ASP A 82 9.02 10.62 15.67
CA ASP A 82 8.73 9.56 16.62
C ASP A 82 7.36 8.93 16.39
N ILE A 83 7.31 7.96 15.48
CA ILE A 83 6.23 6.99 15.53
C ILE A 83 6.78 5.81 16.34
N PRO A 84 6.17 5.49 17.50
CA PRO A 84 6.63 4.36 18.31
C PRO A 84 6.65 3.07 17.48
N SER A 85 7.70 2.28 17.64
CA SER A 85 7.90 1.07 16.84
C SER A 85 6.75 0.05 16.98
N GLU A 86 6.10 0.02 18.12
CA GLU A 86 4.95 -0.87 18.36
C GLU A 86 3.73 -0.47 17.54
N ASP A 87 3.43 0.83 17.48
CA ASP A 87 2.34 1.34 16.66
C ASP A 87 2.62 1.13 15.16
N LEU A 88 3.89 1.12 14.77
CA LEU A 88 4.30 0.86 13.39
C LEU A 88 4.03 -0.58 12.98
N GLU A 89 4.30 -1.56 13.85
CA GLU A 89 4.05 -2.97 13.54
C GLU A 89 2.55 -3.25 13.38
N ASP A 90 1.73 -2.81 14.33
CA ASP A 90 0.29 -2.98 14.25
C ASP A 90 -0.29 -2.30 13.01
N ARG A 91 0.18 -1.10 12.74
CA ARG A 91 -0.27 -0.32 11.59
C ARG A 91 0.16 -0.98 10.28
N SER A 92 1.37 -1.53 10.24
CA SER A 92 1.88 -2.23 9.05
C SER A 92 1.14 -3.52 8.79
N GLU A 93 0.77 -4.27 9.83
CA GLU A 93 -0.08 -5.44 9.70
C GLU A 93 -1.45 -5.07 9.13
N MET A 94 -2.06 -4.01 9.66
CA MET A 94 -3.35 -3.54 9.17
C MET A 94 -3.28 -3.10 7.70
N GLU A 95 -2.24 -2.36 7.33
CA GLU A 95 -2.04 -1.94 5.95
C GLU A 95 -1.82 -3.14 5.02
N ALA A 96 -1.04 -4.12 5.45
CA ALA A 96 -0.83 -5.34 4.70
C ALA A 96 -2.15 -6.09 4.47
N ARG A 97 -3.00 -6.15 5.48
CA ARG A 97 -4.31 -6.79 5.38
C ARG A 97 -5.24 -6.03 4.44
N LEU A 98 -5.24 -4.69 4.52
CA LEU A 98 -6.02 -3.85 3.63
C LEU A 98 -5.62 -4.06 2.16
N TRP A 99 -4.33 -3.99 1.88
CA TRP A 99 -3.85 -4.14 0.51
C TRP A 99 -4.03 -5.55 -0.02
N SER A 100 -3.95 -6.56 0.83
CA SER A 100 -4.30 -7.93 0.45
C SER A 100 -5.77 -8.06 0.08
N ALA A 101 -6.64 -7.43 0.85
CA ALA A 101 -8.08 -7.45 0.57
C ALA A 101 -8.39 -6.71 -0.73
N ILE A 102 -7.77 -5.58 -0.96
CA ILE A 102 -7.93 -4.81 -2.20
C ILE A 102 -7.43 -5.63 -3.39
N ASP A 103 -6.28 -6.28 -3.26
CA ASP A 103 -5.71 -7.09 -4.34
C ASP A 103 -6.57 -8.32 -4.67
N SER A 104 -7.36 -8.80 -3.72
CA SER A 104 -8.27 -9.92 -3.93
C SER A 104 -9.60 -9.52 -4.60
N LEU A 105 -9.88 -8.23 -4.74
CA LEU A 105 -11.08 -7.77 -5.43
C LEU A 105 -10.99 -8.07 -6.93
N PRO A 106 -12.14 -8.30 -7.61
CA PRO A 106 -12.14 -8.36 -9.07
C PRO A 106 -11.50 -7.13 -9.69
N GLU A 107 -10.79 -7.33 -10.78
CA GLU A 107 -9.95 -6.30 -11.39
C GLU A 107 -10.68 -4.97 -11.60
N ARG A 108 -11.86 -4.99 -12.20
CA ARG A 108 -12.64 -3.77 -12.46
C ARG A 108 -13.04 -3.05 -11.18
N ARG A 109 -13.47 -3.80 -10.20
CA ARG A 109 -13.88 -3.27 -8.90
C ARG A 109 -12.71 -2.63 -8.17
N ARG A 110 -11.57 -3.31 -8.17
CA ARG A 110 -10.33 -2.79 -7.61
C ARG A 110 -9.91 -1.50 -8.31
N GLN A 111 -9.95 -1.48 -9.64
CA GLN A 111 -9.59 -0.31 -10.44
C GLN A 111 -10.45 0.91 -10.07
N VAL A 112 -11.77 0.73 -10.03
CA VAL A 112 -12.70 1.81 -9.69
C VAL A 112 -12.46 2.31 -8.27
N LEU A 113 -12.26 1.39 -7.32
CA LEU A 113 -11.99 1.76 -5.93
C LEU A 113 -10.70 2.58 -5.81
N LEU A 114 -9.63 2.16 -6.45
CA LEU A 114 -8.35 2.86 -6.40
C LEU A 114 -8.41 4.23 -7.09
N MET A 115 -9.08 4.32 -8.21
CA MET A 115 -9.27 5.62 -8.90
C MET A 115 -10.03 6.60 -8.00
N SER A 116 -11.03 6.13 -7.28
CA SER A 116 -11.80 6.98 -6.37
C SER A 116 -11.01 7.34 -5.10
N LYS A 117 -10.44 6.34 -4.43
CA LYS A 117 -9.91 6.51 -3.08
C LYS A 117 -8.42 6.86 -3.04
N ARG A 118 -7.63 6.26 -3.90
CA ARG A 118 -6.20 6.58 -4.00
C ARG A 118 -5.97 7.85 -4.81
N ASP A 119 -6.61 7.92 -5.99
CA ASP A 119 -6.35 8.99 -6.96
C ASP A 119 -7.29 10.20 -6.78
N GLY A 120 -8.30 10.08 -5.91
CA GLY A 120 -9.22 11.16 -5.60
C GLY A 120 -10.10 11.60 -6.77
N MET A 121 -10.31 10.72 -7.75
CA MET A 121 -11.12 11.05 -8.93
C MET A 121 -12.60 11.11 -8.60
N LYS A 122 -13.30 12.03 -9.24
CA LYS A 122 -14.76 12.11 -9.15
C LYS A 122 -15.40 10.95 -9.92
N TYR A 123 -16.57 10.53 -9.48
CA TYR A 123 -17.29 9.42 -10.11
C TYR A 123 -17.57 9.68 -11.60
N GLU A 124 -17.88 10.91 -11.96
CA GLU A 124 -18.11 11.31 -13.35
C GLU A 124 -16.84 11.09 -14.21
N ASP A 125 -15.69 11.43 -13.68
CA ASP A 125 -14.41 11.28 -14.39
C ASP A 125 -14.03 9.81 -14.54
N ILE A 126 -14.26 9.01 -13.51
CA ILE A 126 -14.05 7.56 -13.56
C ILE A 126 -14.96 6.93 -14.62
N ALA A 127 -16.25 7.31 -14.59
CA ALA A 127 -17.24 6.82 -15.55
C ALA A 127 -16.83 7.13 -16.98
N TYR A 128 -16.38 8.35 -17.21
CA TYR A 128 -15.91 8.79 -18.53
C TYR A 128 -14.68 7.97 -18.98
N MET A 129 -13.67 7.85 -18.12
CA MET A 129 -12.43 7.14 -18.47
C MET A 129 -12.65 5.66 -18.75
N LEU A 130 -13.56 5.02 -18.02
CA LEU A 130 -13.79 3.59 -18.15
C LEU A 130 -14.95 3.26 -19.11
N GLY A 131 -15.65 4.25 -19.63
CA GLY A 131 -16.78 4.04 -20.54
C GLY A 131 -17.97 3.35 -19.87
N ILE A 132 -18.21 3.64 -18.59
CA ILE A 132 -19.32 3.08 -17.81
C ILE A 132 -20.17 4.23 -17.23
N SER A 133 -21.35 3.90 -16.72
CA SER A 133 -22.22 4.90 -16.10
C SER A 133 -21.74 5.26 -14.69
N VAL A 134 -22.13 6.45 -14.24
CA VAL A 134 -21.87 6.87 -12.83
C VAL A 134 -22.52 5.88 -11.85
N ASN A 135 -23.70 5.37 -12.17
CA ASN A 135 -24.35 4.34 -11.35
C ASN A 135 -23.50 3.08 -11.24
N THR A 136 -22.89 2.65 -12.34
CA THR A 136 -22.00 1.49 -12.34
C THR A 136 -20.79 1.75 -11.45
N VAL A 137 -20.20 2.96 -11.50
CA VAL A 137 -19.11 3.37 -10.60
C VAL A 137 -19.55 3.25 -9.15
N ARG A 138 -20.71 3.81 -8.79
CA ARG A 138 -21.25 3.72 -7.42
C ARG A 138 -21.43 2.27 -6.97
N ASN A 139 -22.00 1.44 -7.83
CA ASN A 139 -22.23 0.02 -7.52
C ASN A 139 -20.92 -0.72 -7.30
N GLN A 140 -19.92 -0.47 -8.12
CA GLN A 140 -18.59 -1.09 -7.96
C GLN A 140 -17.93 -0.68 -6.65
N ILE A 141 -17.99 0.61 -6.32
CA ILE A 141 -17.44 1.10 -5.04
C ILE A 141 -18.18 0.51 -3.86
N SER A 142 -19.51 0.50 -3.91
CA SER A 142 -20.34 -0.09 -2.86
C SER A 142 -20.00 -1.56 -2.60
N LYS A 143 -19.86 -2.35 -3.66
CA LYS A 143 -19.48 -3.76 -3.55
C LYS A 143 -18.05 -3.92 -3.04
N ALA A 144 -17.14 -3.06 -3.47
CA ALA A 144 -15.76 -3.08 -2.97
C ALA A 144 -15.73 -2.80 -1.46
N LEU A 145 -16.45 -1.78 -1.00
CA LEU A 145 -16.53 -1.44 0.41
C LEU A 145 -17.19 -2.54 1.23
N GLN A 146 -18.20 -3.22 0.68
CA GLN A 146 -18.81 -4.37 1.35
C GLN A 146 -17.80 -5.51 1.53
N ALA A 147 -16.99 -5.77 0.51
CA ALA A 147 -15.95 -6.81 0.59
C ALA A 147 -14.88 -6.47 1.63
N LEU A 148 -14.64 -5.17 1.88
CA LEU A 148 -13.66 -4.70 2.87
C LEU A 148 -14.28 -4.54 4.26
N ARG A 149 -15.57 -4.77 4.42
CA ARG A 149 -16.31 -4.50 5.67
C ARG A 149 -15.76 -5.27 6.88
N GLU A 150 -15.20 -6.45 6.67
CA GLU A 150 -14.67 -7.28 7.75
C GLU A 150 -13.37 -6.75 8.35
N LEU A 151 -12.75 -5.78 7.69
CA LEU A 151 -11.53 -5.16 8.20
C LEU A 151 -11.84 -4.18 9.32
N PRO A 152 -10.96 -4.03 10.33
CA PRO A 152 -11.16 -3.06 11.40
C PRO A 152 -11.31 -1.63 10.86
N LEU A 153 -12.15 -0.83 11.50
CA LEU A 153 -12.40 0.56 11.10
C LEU A 153 -11.12 1.41 10.99
N LYS A 154 -10.12 1.12 11.80
CA LYS A 154 -8.83 1.82 11.77
C LYS A 154 -8.14 1.71 10.41
N ILE A 155 -8.36 0.60 9.69
CA ILE A 155 -7.78 0.39 8.37
C ILE A 155 -8.38 1.37 7.35
N TYR A 156 -9.67 1.62 7.47
CA TYR A 156 -10.34 2.58 6.59
C TYR A 156 -9.76 3.98 6.73
N SER A 157 -9.44 4.41 7.95
CA SER A 157 -8.85 5.73 8.17
C SER A 157 -7.48 5.85 7.50
N LEU A 158 -6.69 4.79 7.47
CA LEU A 158 -5.39 4.76 6.79
C LEU A 158 -5.53 4.92 5.28
N PHE A 159 -6.59 4.35 4.72
CA PHE A 159 -6.82 4.35 3.27
C PHE A 159 -7.54 5.63 2.80
N PHE A 160 -8.55 6.07 3.54
CA PHE A 160 -9.42 7.16 3.13
C PHE A 160 -8.95 8.55 3.56
N CYS A 161 -8.14 8.63 4.61
CA CYS A 161 -7.63 9.91 5.11
C CYS A 161 -6.28 10.31 4.51
N ALA A 162 -5.67 9.47 3.70
CA ALA A 162 -4.39 9.76 3.06
C ALA A 162 -4.55 10.48 1.70
N GLY A 163 -5.77 10.86 1.36
CA GLY A 163 -6.05 11.59 0.14
C GLY A 163 -5.86 13.10 0.27
#